data_00308a824c5f823e59d2838448d34f17
#
_entry.id   00308a824c5f823e59d2838448d34f17
#
_cell.length_a   1.000
_cell.length_b   1.000
_cell.length_c   1.000
_cell.angle_alpha   90.00
_cell.angle_beta   90.00
_cell.angle_gamma   90.00
#
_symmetry.space_group_name_H-M   'P 1'
#
loop_
_entity.id
_entity.type
_entity.pdbx_description
1 polymer ?
#
loop_
_entity_poly.entity_id
_entity_poly.type
_entity_poly.pdbx_seq_one_letter_code
_entity_poly.pdbx_strand_id
1 'polypeptide(L)'
;NDRGSCLAGAVVSHAVRPGVVQLSTGAWYDPLDPADPGAMCVHGNPNVLTFDRGTSRLAQGCSGQHALVQVERWTGPLPSIRAYDPPAVERRPLA
;
A
#
# COMPACT_ATOMS: atom_id res chain seq x y z
N ASN A 1 0.59 -9.72 3.08
CA ASN A 1 0.06 -10.46 4.22
C ASN A 1 -1.46 -10.65 4.09
N ASP A 2 -2.08 -11.20 5.12
CA ASP A 2 -3.54 -11.44 5.15
C ASP A 2 -4.38 -10.15 5.17
N ARG A 3 -3.79 -9.02 5.43
CA ARG A 3 -4.48 -7.71 5.38
C ARG A 3 -4.55 -7.12 3.98
N GLY A 4 -3.53 -7.33 3.19
CA GLY A 4 -3.46 -6.82 1.84
C GLY A 4 -2.09 -7.03 1.20
N SER A 5 -1.93 -6.44 0.02
CA SER A 5 -0.70 -6.50 -0.75
C SER A 5 -0.43 -5.20 -1.49
N CYS A 6 0.83 -4.93 -1.76
CA CYS A 6 1.23 -3.81 -2.62
C CYS A 6 2.46 -4.15 -3.44
N LEU A 7 2.60 -3.45 -4.56
CA LEU A 7 3.82 -3.44 -5.37
C LEU A 7 4.69 -2.27 -4.95
N ALA A 8 5.98 -2.49 -4.83
CA ALA A 8 6.97 -1.46 -4.57
C ALA A 8 8.28 -1.79 -5.26
N GLY A 9 9.04 -0.76 -5.62
CA GLY A 9 10.41 -0.94 -6.06
C GLY A 9 11.28 -1.47 -4.92
N ALA A 10 12.14 -2.45 -5.18
CA ALA A 10 12.97 -3.06 -4.18
C ALA A 10 14.44 -2.68 -4.35
N VAL A 11 15.08 -2.31 -3.26
CA VAL A 11 16.52 -2.12 -3.15
C VAL A 11 17.06 -3.08 -2.10
N VAL A 12 17.97 -3.95 -2.49
CA VAL A 12 18.67 -4.84 -1.56
C VAL A 12 19.80 -4.06 -0.90
N SER A 13 19.83 -4.00 0.42
CA SER A 13 20.80 -3.22 1.16
C SER A 13 21.19 -3.88 2.47
N HIS A 14 22.48 -3.79 2.82
CA HIS A 14 22.98 -4.20 4.12
C HIS A 14 22.71 -3.19 5.25
N ALA A 15 22.16 -2.01 4.90
CA ALA A 15 21.74 -1.02 5.89
C ALA A 15 20.49 -1.46 6.66
N VAL A 16 19.78 -2.45 6.15
CA VAL A 16 18.60 -3.04 6.79
C VAL A 16 18.96 -4.44 7.29
N ARG A 17 18.57 -4.74 8.52
CA ARG A 17 18.84 -6.06 9.14
C ARG A 17 18.21 -7.18 8.28
N PRO A 18 18.89 -8.34 8.12
CA PRO A 18 18.30 -9.50 7.48
C PRO A 18 16.93 -9.87 8.10
N GLY A 19 15.97 -10.20 7.25
CA GLY A 19 14.60 -10.51 7.67
C GLY A 19 13.73 -9.30 7.97
N VAL A 20 14.25 -8.09 7.73
CA VAL A 20 13.49 -6.83 7.90
C VAL A 20 13.38 -6.12 6.56
N VAL A 21 12.23 -5.55 6.30
CA VAL A 21 11.99 -4.67 5.16
C VAL A 21 11.56 -3.29 5.65
N GLN A 22 11.92 -2.28 4.90
CA GLN A 22 11.47 -0.91 5.12
C GLN A 22 10.64 -0.47 3.91
N LEU A 23 9.46 0.02 4.18
CA LEU A 23 8.59 0.64 3.17
C LEU A 23 8.16 2.01 3.68
N SER A 24 8.57 3.07 2.97
CA SER A 24 8.29 4.44 3.37
C SER A 24 6.81 4.78 3.22
N THR A 25 6.31 5.61 4.11
CA THR A 25 4.98 6.22 3.98
C THR A 25 4.99 7.32 2.92
N GLY A 26 3.80 7.73 2.47
CA GLY A 26 3.64 8.84 1.54
C GLY A 26 3.22 8.44 0.12
N ALA A 27 3.31 7.18 -0.24
CA ALA A 27 2.75 6.71 -1.50
C ALA A 27 1.22 6.71 -1.43
N TRP A 28 0.58 7.30 -2.43
CA TRP A 28 -0.88 7.33 -2.50
C TRP A 28 -1.45 5.95 -2.80
N TYR A 29 -2.61 5.67 -2.21
CA TYR A 29 -3.33 4.44 -2.47
C TYR A 29 -3.79 4.38 -3.93
N ASP A 30 -3.39 3.32 -4.64
CA ASP A 30 -3.74 3.09 -6.03
C ASP A 30 -4.09 1.60 -6.21
N PRO A 31 -5.36 1.22 -6.01
CA PRO A 31 -5.79 -0.16 -6.13
C PRO A 31 -5.79 -0.61 -7.60
N LEU A 32 -5.36 -1.84 -7.85
CA LEU A 32 -5.38 -2.46 -9.17
C LEU A 32 -6.80 -2.46 -9.76
N ASP A 33 -7.79 -2.75 -8.93
CA ASP A 33 -9.22 -2.63 -9.24
C ASP A 33 -9.89 -1.76 -8.17
N PRO A 34 -10.31 -0.53 -8.50
CA PRO A 34 -10.96 0.36 -7.55
C PRO A 34 -12.29 -0.15 -6.98
N ALA A 35 -12.94 -1.10 -7.66
CA ALA A 35 -14.18 -1.69 -7.20
C ALA A 35 -13.98 -2.85 -6.21
N ASP A 36 -12.76 -3.38 -6.10
CA ASP A 36 -12.41 -4.48 -5.20
C ASP A 36 -11.67 -3.95 -3.98
N PRO A 37 -12.27 -3.97 -2.78
CA PRO A 37 -11.61 -3.52 -1.55
C PRO A 37 -10.41 -4.38 -1.16
N GLY A 38 -10.28 -5.59 -1.69
CA GLY A 38 -9.15 -6.49 -1.49
C GLY A 38 -8.06 -6.37 -2.54
N ALA A 39 -8.19 -5.45 -3.52
CA ALA A 39 -7.23 -5.30 -4.60
C ALA A 39 -5.85 -4.86 -4.09
N MET A 40 -4.82 -5.34 -4.76
CA MET A 40 -3.44 -4.93 -4.51
C MET A 40 -3.26 -3.44 -4.82
N CYS A 41 -2.56 -2.71 -3.94
CA CYS A 41 -2.10 -1.36 -4.24
C CYS A 41 -0.87 -1.42 -5.16
N VAL A 42 -0.93 -0.77 -6.30
CA VAL A 42 0.16 -0.78 -7.30
C VAL A 42 1.20 0.32 -7.08
N HIS A 43 0.99 1.18 -6.09
CA HIS A 43 1.85 2.34 -5.82
C HIS A 43 2.65 2.24 -4.52
N GLY A 44 2.62 1.10 -3.83
CA GLY A 44 3.45 0.88 -2.64
C GLY A 44 2.97 1.57 -1.38
N ASN A 45 1.67 1.76 -1.20
CA ASN A 45 1.13 2.31 0.05
C ASN A 45 1.22 1.27 1.18
N PRO A 46 2.01 1.52 2.24
CA PRO A 46 2.20 0.55 3.32
C PRO A 46 0.96 0.36 4.20
N ASN A 47 0.01 1.28 4.17
CA ASN A 47 -1.19 1.20 5.00
C ASN A 47 -2.09 0.01 4.65
N VAL A 48 -1.96 -0.56 3.45
CA VAL A 48 -2.69 -1.78 3.09
C VAL A 48 -2.19 -3.02 3.84
N LEU A 49 -1.02 -2.95 4.45
CA LEU A 49 -0.36 -4.05 5.16
C LEU A 49 -0.47 -3.94 6.68
N THR A 50 -0.91 -2.80 7.20
CA THR A 50 -0.90 -2.50 8.63
C THR A 50 -2.25 -2.76 9.29
N PHE A 51 -2.22 -2.97 10.61
CA PHE A 51 -3.43 -3.16 11.39
C PHE A 51 -4.06 -1.82 11.75
N ASP A 52 -5.38 -1.75 11.67
CA ASP A 52 -6.17 -0.69 12.30
C ASP A 52 -6.39 -1.05 13.78
N ARG A 53 -5.34 -0.87 14.55
CA ARG A 53 -5.31 -1.25 15.96
C ARG A 53 -4.53 -0.23 16.76
N GLY A 54 -5.14 0.27 17.82
CA GLY A 54 -4.46 1.15 18.78
C GLY A 54 -3.37 0.43 19.57
N THR A 55 -2.40 1.18 20.05
CA THR A 55 -1.26 0.64 20.82
C THR A 55 -1.64 0.26 22.24
N SER A 56 -2.65 0.91 22.82
CA SER A 56 -3.12 0.62 24.17
C SER A 56 -4.56 1.06 24.39
N ARG A 57 -5.11 0.72 25.54
CA ARG A 57 -6.43 1.17 25.97
C ARG A 57 -6.47 2.65 26.32
N LEU A 58 -5.34 3.20 26.78
CA LEU A 58 -5.25 4.55 27.34
C LEU A 58 -4.72 5.58 26.33
N ALA A 59 -3.90 5.14 25.38
CA ALA A 59 -3.30 6.00 24.39
C ALA A 59 -3.27 5.32 23.02
N GLN A 60 -3.68 6.05 22.00
CA GLN A 60 -3.67 5.57 20.63
C GLN A 60 -2.40 6.08 19.94
N GLY A 61 -1.47 5.17 19.68
CA GLY A 61 -0.26 5.44 18.93
C GLY A 61 -0.21 4.63 17.64
N CYS A 62 0.82 4.84 16.85
CA CYS A 62 1.07 4.07 15.64
C CYS A 62 1.64 2.68 15.97
N SER A 63 1.04 1.64 15.43
CA SER A 63 1.51 0.25 15.56
C SER A 63 1.89 -0.39 14.22
N GLY A 64 1.98 0.41 13.16
CA GLY A 64 2.24 -0.08 11.81
C GLY A 64 3.57 -0.79 11.61
N GLN A 65 4.57 -0.49 12.45
CA GLN A 65 5.91 -1.09 12.37
C GLN A 65 5.97 -2.59 12.75
N HIS A 66 4.90 -3.12 13.30
CA HIS A 66 4.81 -4.53 13.72
C HIS A 66 4.17 -5.45 12.68
N ALA A 67 3.97 -4.99 11.46
CA ALA A 67 3.40 -5.81 10.41
C ALA A 67 4.39 -6.87 9.93
N LEU A 68 3.93 -8.11 9.85
CA LEU A 68 4.66 -9.19 9.20
C LEU A 68 4.21 -9.28 7.75
N VAL A 69 5.17 -9.44 6.85
CA VAL A 69 4.92 -9.48 5.41
C VAL A 69 5.68 -10.63 4.75
N GLN A 70 5.12 -11.13 3.67
CA GLN A 70 5.82 -12.00 2.73
C GLN A 70 6.24 -11.16 1.53
N VAL A 71 7.50 -11.30 1.12
CA VAL A 71 8.05 -10.58 -0.03
C VAL A 71 8.25 -11.55 -1.17
N GLU A 72 7.69 -11.22 -2.32
CA GLU A 72 7.81 -12.01 -3.55
C GLU A 72 8.22 -11.11 -4.71
N ARG A 73 8.99 -11.67 -5.64
CA ARG A 73 9.31 -10.95 -6.87
C ARG A 73 8.09 -10.91 -7.80
N TRP A 74 7.77 -9.72 -8.28
CA TRP A 74 6.76 -9.57 -9.33
C TRP A 74 7.31 -10.05 -10.67
N THR A 75 6.57 -10.93 -11.36
CA THR A 75 7.00 -11.58 -12.60
C THR A 75 6.15 -11.24 -13.81
N GLY A 76 5.06 -10.50 -13.64
CA GLY A 76 4.19 -10.07 -14.72
C GLY A 76 4.54 -8.69 -15.26
N PRO A 77 3.80 -8.18 -16.26
CA PRO A 77 3.88 -6.81 -16.69
C PRO A 77 3.51 -5.89 -15.51
N LEU A 78 4.22 -4.75 -15.38
CA LEU A 78 3.92 -3.80 -14.31
C LEU A 78 2.59 -3.10 -14.60
N PRO A 79 1.66 -3.09 -13.63
CA PRO A 79 0.43 -2.32 -13.75
C PRO A 79 0.72 -0.83 -13.88
N SER A 80 -0.15 -0.11 -14.58
CA SER A 80 -0.08 1.35 -14.66
C SER A 80 -0.40 1.98 -13.32
N ILE A 81 0.36 2.99 -12.93
CA ILE A 81 0.10 3.81 -11.75
C ILE A 81 -0.85 4.93 -12.16
N ARG A 82 -1.99 5.04 -11.49
CA ARG A 82 -3.05 6.02 -11.76
C ARG A 82 -3.24 7.03 -10.63
N ALA A 83 -2.45 6.91 -9.56
CA ALA A 83 -2.57 7.76 -8.37
C ALA A 83 -2.45 9.26 -8.66
N TYR A 84 -1.78 9.62 -9.76
CA TYR A 84 -1.58 11.01 -10.21
C TYR A 84 -2.48 11.42 -11.37
N ASP A 85 -3.31 10.52 -11.87
CA ASP A 85 -4.23 10.84 -12.96
C ASP A 85 -5.32 11.80 -12.46
N PRO A 86 -5.74 12.79 -13.27
CA PRO A 86 -6.85 13.64 -12.89
C PRO A 86 -8.14 12.81 -12.82
N PRO A 87 -9.05 13.16 -11.91
CA PRO A 87 -10.33 12.47 -11.83
C PRO A 87 -11.14 12.65 -13.13
N ALA A 88 -11.89 11.62 -13.49
CA ALA A 88 -12.82 11.74 -14.59
C ALA A 88 -13.92 12.75 -14.24
N VAL A 89 -14.10 13.75 -15.10
CA VAL A 89 -15.14 14.78 -14.91
C VAL A 89 -16.32 14.46 -15.82
N GLU A 90 -17.42 14.04 -15.22
CA GLU A 90 -18.70 13.92 -15.94
C GLU A 90 -19.44 15.26 -15.91
N ARG A 91 -19.67 15.84 -17.07
CA ARG A 91 -20.57 16.98 -17.19
C ARG A 91 -21.99 16.48 -17.26
N ARG A 92 -22.74 16.69 -16.21
CA ARG A 92 -24.19 16.46 -16.24
C ARG A 92 -24.89 17.72 -16.76
N PRO A 93 -25.82 17.62 -17.71
CA PRO A 93 -26.62 18.75 -18.08
C PRO A 93 -27.40 19.26 -16.88
N LEU A 94 -27.40 20.57 -16.68
CA LEU A 94 -28.27 21.21 -15.69
C LEU A 94 -29.71 20.99 -16.13
N ALA A 95 -30.47 20.34 -15.28
CA ALA A 95 -31.90 20.10 -15.54
C ALA A 95 -32.70 21.39 -15.37
#